data_a3c0403f010295d3b306ab17594ee87a
#
_entry.id   a3c0403f010295d3b306ab17594ee87a
#
_cell.length_a   1.000
_cell.length_b   1.000
_cell.length_c   1.000
_cell.angle_alpha   90.00
_cell.angle_beta   90.00
_cell.angle_gamma   90.00
#
_symmetry.space_group_name_H-M   'P 1'
#
loop_
_entity.id
_entity.type
_entity.pdbx_description
1 polymer ?
#
loop_
_entity_poly.entity_id
_entity_poly.type
_entity_poly.pdbx_seq_one_letter_code
_entity_poly.pdbx_strand_id
1 'polypeptide(L)'
;MTRRGKWLLAFGVTSTLIAAACAGAVFWLDRDADRTEANCSSQVQAFEQTVQVSRKWTEKEIPGIGDYLDIHWLGKPASDPCSRAPGPTDWYYQGFVRLRPQDATALRAAKEWKPQAPEQIWPDLMPYAPANPQWLRTSIDTLYHGAIHLDPGTGTLFFSLVDG
;
A
#
# COMPACT_ATOMS: atom_id res chain seq x y z
N MET A 1 -13.30 -69.81 -8.68
CA MET A 1 -13.24 -68.38 -8.20
C MET A 1 -14.60 -67.98 -7.72
N THR A 2 -14.75 -67.80 -6.41
CA THR A 2 -16.01 -67.58 -5.74
C THR A 2 -16.50 -66.13 -5.99
N ARG A 3 -17.80 -65.97 -6.15
CA ARG A 3 -18.47 -64.67 -6.45
C ARG A 3 -18.08 -63.54 -5.43
N ARG A 4 -17.65 -63.89 -4.21
CA ARG A 4 -17.19 -62.99 -3.16
C ARG A 4 -15.82 -62.32 -3.47
N GLY A 5 -14.92 -62.97 -4.18
CA GLY A 5 -13.60 -62.38 -4.54
C GLY A 5 -13.68 -61.26 -5.58
N LYS A 6 -14.72 -61.25 -6.45
CA LYS A 6 -14.90 -60.16 -7.43
C LYS A 6 -15.38 -58.86 -6.82
N TRP A 7 -16.16 -58.94 -5.73
CA TRP A 7 -16.63 -57.76 -5.04
C TRP A 7 -15.52 -57.03 -4.22
N LEU A 8 -14.61 -57.80 -3.61
CA LEU A 8 -13.48 -57.24 -2.86
C LEU A 8 -12.49 -56.50 -3.76
N LEU A 9 -12.27 -57.02 -5.00
CA LEU A 9 -11.40 -56.35 -5.97
C LEU A 9 -12.03 -55.07 -6.50
N ALA A 10 -13.37 -55.04 -6.75
CA ALA A 10 -14.07 -53.85 -7.21
C ALA A 10 -14.06 -52.72 -6.18
N PHE A 11 -14.21 -53.06 -4.89
CA PHE A 11 -14.16 -52.07 -3.80
C PHE A 11 -12.73 -51.49 -3.60
N GLY A 12 -11.70 -52.29 -3.73
CA GLY A 12 -10.31 -51.88 -3.62
C GLY A 12 -9.89 -50.87 -4.71
N VAL A 13 -10.30 -51.11 -5.96
CA VAL A 13 -9.95 -50.23 -7.09
C VAL A 13 -10.71 -48.89 -7.01
N THR A 14 -11.95 -48.88 -6.61
CA THR A 14 -12.72 -47.64 -6.48
C THR A 14 -12.20 -46.75 -5.33
N SER A 15 -11.80 -47.32 -4.21
CA SER A 15 -11.23 -46.56 -3.08
C SER A 15 -9.88 -45.92 -3.43
N THR A 16 -9.02 -46.60 -4.18
CA THR A 16 -7.72 -46.06 -4.62
C THR A 16 -7.89 -44.93 -5.65
N LEU A 17 -8.84 -45.03 -6.54
CA LEU A 17 -9.12 -43.97 -7.54
C LEU A 17 -9.67 -42.69 -6.89
N ILE A 18 -10.54 -42.82 -5.89
CA ILE A 18 -11.08 -41.67 -5.17
C ILE A 18 -9.96 -40.98 -4.36
N ALA A 19 -9.10 -41.74 -3.67
CA ALA A 19 -7.98 -41.17 -2.94
C ALA A 19 -6.99 -40.43 -3.84
N ALA A 20 -6.68 -40.97 -5.01
CA ALA A 20 -5.81 -40.33 -5.99
C ALA A 20 -6.44 -39.05 -6.58
N ALA A 21 -7.74 -39.06 -6.84
CA ALA A 21 -8.44 -37.86 -7.31
C ALA A 21 -8.48 -36.74 -6.26
N CYS A 22 -8.73 -37.09 -4.99
CA CYS A 22 -8.69 -36.12 -3.90
C CYS A 22 -7.29 -35.54 -3.67
N ALA A 23 -6.25 -36.37 -3.71
CA ALA A 23 -4.86 -35.91 -3.58
C ALA A 23 -4.45 -34.99 -4.74
N GLY A 24 -4.86 -35.32 -5.96
CA GLY A 24 -4.65 -34.49 -7.14
C GLY A 24 -5.33 -33.13 -7.03
N ALA A 25 -6.60 -33.11 -6.60
CA ALA A 25 -7.36 -31.87 -6.44
C ALA A 25 -6.73 -30.94 -5.37
N VAL A 26 -6.33 -31.47 -4.22
CA VAL A 26 -5.63 -30.69 -3.17
C VAL A 26 -4.31 -30.13 -3.68
N PHE A 27 -3.53 -30.91 -4.39
CA PHE A 27 -2.26 -30.48 -4.97
C PHE A 27 -2.44 -29.33 -5.99
N TRP A 28 -3.47 -29.40 -6.84
CA TRP A 28 -3.77 -28.34 -7.79
C TRP A 28 -4.25 -27.05 -7.10
N LEU A 29 -5.12 -27.17 -6.12
CA LEU A 29 -5.62 -26.02 -5.35
C LEU A 29 -4.50 -25.31 -4.59
N ASP A 30 -3.58 -26.06 -3.99
CA ASP A 30 -2.43 -25.51 -3.26
C ASP A 30 -1.48 -24.77 -4.21
N ARG A 31 -1.23 -25.37 -5.40
CA ARG A 31 -0.37 -24.75 -6.41
C ARG A 31 -0.94 -23.47 -7.03
N ASP A 32 -2.26 -23.40 -7.19
CA ASP A 32 -2.92 -22.18 -7.68
C ASP A 32 -2.94 -21.08 -6.59
N ALA A 33 -3.09 -21.44 -5.32
CA ALA A 33 -2.96 -20.53 -4.20
C ALA A 33 -1.55 -19.93 -4.11
N ASP A 34 -0.50 -20.76 -4.23
CA ASP A 34 0.90 -20.29 -4.22
C ASP A 34 1.22 -19.35 -5.39
N ARG A 35 0.68 -19.61 -6.58
CA ARG A 35 0.83 -18.71 -7.73
C ARG A 35 0.12 -17.38 -7.52
N THR A 36 -1.06 -17.41 -6.93
CA THR A 36 -1.83 -16.20 -6.65
C THR A 36 -1.11 -15.32 -5.62
N GLU A 37 -0.57 -15.93 -4.55
CA GLU A 37 0.21 -15.25 -3.54
C GLU A 37 1.50 -14.65 -4.13
N ALA A 38 2.25 -15.41 -4.94
CA ALA A 38 3.46 -14.92 -5.61
C ALA A 38 3.17 -13.75 -6.58
N ASN A 39 2.06 -13.81 -7.32
CA ASN A 39 1.66 -12.71 -8.20
C ASN A 39 1.26 -11.47 -7.42
N CYS A 40 0.50 -11.63 -6.32
CA CYS A 40 0.13 -10.55 -5.44
C CYS A 40 1.39 -9.89 -4.85
N SER A 41 2.29 -10.67 -4.26
CA SER A 41 3.53 -10.18 -3.64
C SER A 41 4.41 -9.42 -4.64
N SER A 42 4.51 -9.90 -5.89
CA SER A 42 5.28 -9.20 -6.92
C SER A 42 4.66 -7.85 -7.31
N GLN A 43 3.32 -7.75 -7.36
CA GLN A 43 2.62 -6.51 -7.64
C GLN A 43 2.76 -5.50 -6.48
N VAL A 44 2.63 -5.96 -5.24
CA VAL A 44 2.83 -5.14 -4.05
C VAL A 44 4.26 -4.61 -4.01
N GLN A 45 5.25 -5.46 -4.21
CA GLN A 45 6.65 -5.07 -4.24
C GLN A 45 6.95 -4.04 -5.35
N ALA A 46 6.40 -4.23 -6.54
CA ALA A 46 6.54 -3.26 -7.63
C ALA A 46 5.91 -1.91 -7.27
N PHE A 47 4.75 -1.92 -6.61
CA PHE A 47 4.08 -0.70 -6.14
C PHE A 47 4.89 0.04 -5.07
N GLU A 48 5.43 -0.69 -4.08
CA GLU A 48 6.26 -0.14 -2.99
C GLU A 48 7.57 0.51 -3.48
N GLN A 49 8.10 0.04 -4.59
CA GLN A 49 9.37 0.51 -5.17
C GLN A 49 9.19 1.57 -6.26
N THR A 50 7.96 1.80 -6.71
CA THR A 50 7.69 2.72 -7.82
C THR A 50 7.11 4.02 -7.30
N VAL A 51 7.87 5.12 -7.44
CA VAL A 51 7.36 6.46 -7.12
C VAL A 51 6.21 6.80 -8.06
N GLN A 52 5.06 7.05 -7.47
CA GLN A 52 3.82 7.39 -8.16
C GLN A 52 3.74 8.89 -8.42
N VAL A 53 3.21 9.26 -9.59
CA VAL A 53 2.94 10.66 -9.97
C VAL A 53 1.45 10.92 -10.19
N SER A 54 0.61 9.94 -9.89
CA SER A 54 -0.84 10.04 -10.06
C SER A 54 -1.46 11.00 -9.05
N ARG A 55 -2.46 11.77 -9.50
CA ARG A 55 -3.19 12.75 -8.67
C ARG A 55 -4.26 12.07 -7.80
N LYS A 56 -3.87 11.12 -6.97
CA LYS A 56 -4.74 10.46 -6.00
C LYS A 56 -5.17 11.41 -4.88
N TRP A 57 -4.24 12.26 -4.43
CA TRP A 57 -4.41 13.10 -3.24
C TRP A 57 -5.17 14.38 -3.56
N THR A 58 -6.25 14.62 -2.85
CA THR A 58 -7.18 15.74 -3.04
C THR A 58 -7.45 16.45 -1.72
N GLU A 59 -8.28 17.48 -1.75
CA GLU A 59 -8.78 18.19 -0.56
C GLU A 59 -9.46 17.28 0.47
N LYS A 60 -9.96 16.12 0.03
CA LYS A 60 -10.62 15.16 0.91
C LYS A 60 -9.60 14.43 1.80
N GLU A 61 -8.45 14.10 1.26
CA GLU A 61 -7.36 13.41 1.96
C GLU A 61 -6.45 14.40 2.69
N ILE A 62 -6.09 15.49 2.05
CA ILE A 62 -5.20 16.54 2.59
C ILE A 62 -5.86 17.90 2.46
N PRO A 63 -6.65 18.33 3.46
CA PRO A 63 -7.36 19.61 3.41
C PRO A 63 -6.43 20.80 3.25
N GLY A 64 -6.65 21.60 2.22
CA GLY A 64 -5.85 22.76 1.85
C GLY A 64 -4.76 22.47 0.82
N ILE A 65 -4.69 21.26 0.25
CA ILE A 65 -3.71 20.90 -0.78
C ILE A 65 -3.91 21.69 -2.09
N GLY A 66 -5.14 22.10 -2.37
CA GLY A 66 -5.50 22.84 -3.58
C GLY A 66 -5.25 22.08 -4.88
N ASP A 67 -5.10 22.82 -5.97
CA ASP A 67 -4.71 22.28 -7.26
C ASP A 67 -3.18 22.43 -7.45
N TYR A 68 -2.45 21.42 -7.04
CA TYR A 68 -0.99 21.42 -7.04
C TYR A 68 -0.36 21.24 -8.43
N LEU A 69 0.91 21.62 -8.56
CA LEU A 69 1.67 21.58 -9.81
C LEU A 69 2.19 20.17 -10.12
N ASP A 70 2.70 19.51 -9.08
CA ASP A 70 3.43 18.24 -9.22
C ASP A 70 3.31 17.41 -7.94
N ILE A 71 3.42 16.08 -8.08
CA ILE A 71 3.37 15.15 -6.95
C ILE A 71 4.23 13.91 -7.20
N HIS A 72 4.92 13.48 -6.15
CA HIS A 72 5.67 12.23 -6.10
C HIS A 72 5.39 11.54 -4.78
N TRP A 73 4.87 10.32 -4.82
CA TRP A 73 4.48 9.62 -3.62
C TRP A 73 4.71 8.11 -3.69
N LEU A 74 4.80 7.48 -2.54
CA LEU A 74 4.90 6.03 -2.35
C LEU A 74 3.89 5.55 -1.33
N GLY A 75 3.47 4.29 -1.46
CA GLY A 75 2.67 3.59 -0.48
C GLY A 75 3.34 2.28 -0.09
N LYS A 76 3.33 1.95 1.21
CA LYS A 76 3.85 0.69 1.75
C LYS A 76 2.85 0.10 2.73
N PRO A 77 2.48 -1.19 2.61
CA PRO A 77 1.57 -1.82 3.57
C PRO A 77 2.28 -2.03 4.92
N ALA A 78 1.50 -1.96 5.99
CA ALA A 78 1.98 -2.22 7.35
C ALA A 78 2.25 -3.71 7.61
N SER A 79 1.56 -4.58 6.87
CA SER A 79 1.69 -6.04 6.93
C SER A 79 1.57 -6.63 5.52
N ASP A 80 1.84 -7.92 5.37
CA ASP A 80 1.72 -8.58 4.07
C ASP A 80 0.23 -8.70 3.64
N PRO A 81 -0.21 -7.92 2.61
CA PRO A 81 -1.58 -7.96 2.14
C PRO A 81 -1.90 -9.21 1.30
N CYS A 82 -0.88 -10.00 0.97
CA CYS A 82 -0.99 -11.16 0.10
C CYS A 82 -1.03 -12.48 0.87
N SER A 83 -0.97 -12.45 2.20
CA SER A 83 -1.02 -13.64 3.02
C SER A 83 -2.35 -14.40 2.86
N ARG A 84 -2.33 -15.73 3.03
CA ARG A 84 -3.52 -16.60 2.91
C ARG A 84 -4.66 -16.28 3.90
N ALA A 85 -4.35 -15.57 4.96
CA ALA A 85 -5.32 -15.07 5.93
C ALA A 85 -5.15 -13.55 6.07
N PRO A 86 -5.49 -12.76 5.04
CA PRO A 86 -5.32 -11.32 5.09
C PRO A 86 -6.25 -10.74 6.14
N GLY A 87 -5.66 -10.03 7.10
CA GLY A 87 -6.36 -9.11 7.98
C GLY A 87 -6.49 -7.74 7.32
N PRO A 88 -7.18 -6.79 7.96
CA PRO A 88 -7.10 -5.39 7.55
C PRO A 88 -5.63 -4.98 7.54
N THR A 89 -5.18 -4.42 6.43
CA THR A 89 -3.80 -3.96 6.26
C THR A 89 -3.82 -2.46 6.10
N ASP A 90 -3.28 -1.76 7.10
CA ASP A 90 -3.06 -0.33 7.00
C ASP A 90 -1.94 -0.06 6.00
N TRP A 91 -2.03 1.06 5.31
CA TRP A 91 -1.02 1.51 4.38
C TRP A 91 -0.40 2.80 4.87
N TYR A 92 0.92 2.84 4.85
CA TYR A 92 1.69 4.06 5.04
C TYR A 92 1.93 4.73 3.70
N TYR A 93 1.77 6.04 3.67
CA TYR A 93 2.01 6.86 2.49
C TYR A 93 2.95 8.00 2.83
N GLN A 94 3.92 8.22 1.98
CA GLN A 94 4.75 9.42 2.01
C GLN A 94 4.79 10.04 0.63
N GLY A 95 4.91 11.38 0.57
CA GLY A 95 5.07 12.03 -0.72
C GLY A 95 5.36 13.50 -0.60
N PHE A 96 5.86 14.03 -1.72
CA PHE A 96 6.09 15.44 -1.93
C PHE A 96 5.10 16.00 -2.94
N VAL A 97 4.53 17.14 -2.61
CA VAL A 97 3.61 17.90 -3.46
C VAL A 97 4.16 19.30 -3.65
N ARG A 98 4.26 19.76 -4.87
CA ARG A 98 4.57 21.14 -5.17
C ARG A 98 3.30 21.93 -5.36
N LEU A 99 2.96 22.75 -4.38
CA LEU A 99 1.75 23.58 -4.38
C LEU A 99 1.92 24.78 -5.32
N ARG A 100 0.80 25.32 -5.78
CA ARG A 100 0.79 26.66 -6.38
C ARG A 100 1.05 27.69 -5.29
N PRO A 101 1.70 28.84 -5.59
CA PRO A 101 2.01 29.85 -4.57
C PRO A 101 0.81 30.32 -3.75
N GLN A 102 -0.36 30.51 -4.41
CA GLN A 102 -1.58 30.90 -3.72
C GLN A 102 -2.10 29.80 -2.76
N ASP A 103 -2.00 28.52 -3.16
CA ASP A 103 -2.47 27.40 -2.34
C ASP A 103 -1.53 27.17 -1.15
N ALA A 104 -0.22 27.29 -1.34
CA ALA A 104 0.76 27.25 -0.24
C ALA A 104 0.52 28.37 0.77
N THR A 105 0.21 29.59 0.31
CA THR A 105 -0.12 30.74 1.16
C THR A 105 -1.42 30.51 1.93
N ALA A 106 -2.46 30.03 1.25
CA ALA A 106 -3.75 29.73 1.85
C ALA A 106 -3.64 28.63 2.89
N LEU A 107 -2.94 27.53 2.56
CA LEU A 107 -2.72 26.41 3.47
C LEU A 107 -1.94 26.86 4.71
N ARG A 108 -0.91 27.70 4.54
CA ARG A 108 -0.14 28.25 5.66
C ARG A 108 -1.01 29.08 6.59
N ALA A 109 -1.93 29.88 6.05
CA ALA A 109 -2.82 30.72 6.83
C ALA A 109 -3.95 29.94 7.52
N ALA A 110 -4.37 28.81 6.97
CA ALA A 110 -5.52 28.04 7.43
C ALA A 110 -5.23 27.11 8.62
N LYS A 111 -3.97 26.90 8.99
CA LYS A 111 -3.59 25.90 10.01
C LYS A 111 -2.56 26.47 10.99
N GLU A 112 -2.52 25.89 12.18
CA GLU A 112 -1.45 26.14 13.13
C GLU A 112 -0.26 25.27 12.79
N TRP A 113 0.91 25.91 12.69
CA TRP A 113 2.16 25.29 12.30
C TRP A 113 3.23 25.40 13.40
N LYS A 114 4.03 24.33 13.53
CA LYS A 114 5.20 24.30 14.41
C LYS A 114 6.46 24.05 13.59
N PRO A 115 7.58 24.76 13.84
CA PRO A 115 8.85 24.44 13.19
C PRO A 115 9.30 23.05 13.58
N GLN A 116 9.22 22.12 12.63
CA GLN A 116 9.65 20.72 12.82
C GLN A 116 9.87 20.05 11.47
N ALA A 117 11.05 19.46 11.29
CA ALA A 117 11.36 18.64 10.13
C ALA A 117 10.64 17.27 10.21
N PRO A 118 10.42 16.62 9.06
CA PRO A 118 10.00 15.22 9.03
C PRO A 118 10.99 14.34 9.79
N GLU A 119 10.48 13.38 10.56
CA GLU A 119 11.34 12.44 11.31
C GLU A 119 12.07 11.48 10.37
N GLN A 120 11.40 11.05 9.33
CA GLN A 120 11.94 10.13 8.34
C GLN A 120 11.30 10.40 6.97
N ILE A 121 12.15 10.44 5.95
CA ILE A 121 11.73 10.46 4.54
C ILE A 121 12.28 9.19 3.89
N TRP A 122 11.45 8.48 3.15
CA TRP A 122 11.90 7.28 2.45
C TRP A 122 12.94 7.63 1.38
N PRO A 123 14.02 6.83 1.25
CA PRO A 123 15.14 7.14 0.35
C PRO A 123 14.72 7.44 -1.09
N ASP A 124 13.74 6.71 -1.60
CA ASP A 124 13.24 6.85 -2.97
C ASP A 124 12.55 8.19 -3.24
N LEU A 125 12.13 8.89 -2.17
CA LEU A 125 11.53 10.22 -2.23
C LEU A 125 12.52 11.37 -2.04
N MET A 126 13.73 11.09 -1.55
CA MET A 126 14.74 12.12 -1.31
C MET A 126 15.08 12.99 -2.52
N PRO A 127 15.09 12.47 -3.78
CA PRO A 127 15.34 13.30 -4.97
C PRO A 127 14.32 14.44 -5.19
N TYR A 128 13.15 14.35 -4.57
CA TYR A 128 12.06 15.33 -4.70
C TYR A 128 12.00 16.31 -3.52
N ALA A 129 12.84 16.11 -2.52
CA ALA A 129 12.93 17.01 -1.39
C ALA A 129 13.56 18.37 -1.80
N PRO A 130 13.06 19.50 -1.30
CA PRO A 130 13.67 20.79 -1.56
C PRO A 130 15.03 20.89 -0.88
N ALA A 131 15.92 21.69 -1.46
CA ALA A 131 17.22 22.00 -0.83
C ALA A 131 17.03 22.95 0.36
N ASN A 132 17.61 22.58 1.51
CA ASN A 132 17.60 23.41 2.74
C ASN A 132 16.20 23.89 3.20
N PRO A 133 15.19 23.01 3.32
CA PRO A 133 13.83 23.42 3.61
C PRO A 133 13.67 23.97 5.04
N GLN A 134 12.75 24.91 5.20
CA GLN A 134 12.30 25.43 6.49
C GLN A 134 10.95 24.80 6.86
N TRP A 135 10.99 23.57 7.35
CA TRP A 135 9.78 22.80 7.59
C TRP A 135 8.90 23.35 8.71
N LEU A 136 7.62 23.46 8.38
CA LEU A 136 6.54 23.76 9.32
C LEU A 136 5.60 22.54 9.35
N ARG A 137 5.38 21.95 10.52
CA ARG A 137 4.58 20.74 10.72
C ARG A 137 3.20 21.08 11.27
N THR A 138 2.18 20.38 10.76
CA THR A 138 0.86 20.25 11.40
C THR A 138 0.36 18.80 11.26
N SER A 139 -0.57 18.40 12.12
CA SER A 139 -1.22 17.09 12.01
C SER A 139 -2.48 17.19 11.15
N ILE A 140 -2.82 16.09 10.50
CA ILE A 140 -4.10 15.91 9.84
C ILE A 140 -4.77 14.65 10.37
N ASP A 141 -6.09 14.68 10.42
CA ASP A 141 -6.97 13.62 10.88
C ASP A 141 -8.23 13.65 10.03
N THR A 142 -8.22 12.87 8.96
CA THR A 142 -9.30 12.77 7.97
C THR A 142 -9.63 11.29 7.76
N LEU A 143 -9.66 10.82 6.50
CA LEU A 143 -9.61 9.39 6.17
C LEU A 143 -8.20 8.81 6.40
N TYR A 144 -7.23 9.68 6.55
CA TYR A 144 -5.84 9.36 6.84
C TYR A 144 -5.40 10.12 8.09
N HIS A 145 -4.55 9.47 8.88
CA HIS A 145 -3.96 10.06 10.08
C HIS A 145 -2.48 10.33 9.85
N GLY A 146 -1.96 11.41 10.40
CA GLY A 146 -0.55 11.67 10.30
C GLY A 146 -0.16 13.14 10.32
N ALA A 147 0.89 13.47 9.59
CA ALA A 147 1.44 14.82 9.55
C ALA A 147 1.71 15.30 8.13
N ILE A 148 1.55 16.59 7.95
CA ILE A 148 2.03 17.31 6.78
C ILE A 148 3.08 18.33 7.21
N HIS A 149 4.06 18.55 6.34
CA HIS A 149 5.14 19.49 6.53
C HIS A 149 5.21 20.40 5.32
N LEU A 150 5.08 21.70 5.56
CA LEU A 150 5.16 22.73 4.50
C LEU A 150 6.50 23.41 4.57
N ASP A 151 7.19 23.51 3.44
CA ASP A 151 8.28 24.47 3.25
C ASP A 151 7.74 25.72 2.55
N PRO A 152 7.55 26.84 3.27
CA PRO A 152 6.98 28.04 2.68
C PRO A 152 7.88 28.68 1.61
N GLY A 153 9.19 28.42 1.66
CA GLY A 153 10.16 29.00 0.74
C GLY A 153 9.99 28.48 -0.68
N THR A 154 9.70 27.19 -0.83
CA THR A 154 9.53 26.53 -2.15
C THR A 154 8.07 26.23 -2.48
N GLY A 155 7.15 26.33 -1.50
CA GLY A 155 5.78 25.86 -1.63
C GLY A 155 5.68 24.33 -1.69
N THR A 156 6.67 23.61 -1.18
CA THR A 156 6.68 22.16 -1.16
C THR A 156 6.01 21.65 0.10
N LEU A 157 5.04 20.75 -0.07
CA LEU A 157 4.38 20.01 1.00
C LEU A 157 4.92 18.58 1.03
N PHE A 158 5.41 18.12 2.17
CA PHE A 158 5.65 16.71 2.44
C PHE A 158 4.51 16.17 3.31
N PHE A 159 4.03 14.97 3.00
CA PHE A 159 3.06 14.28 3.84
C PHE A 159 3.58 12.91 4.25
N SER A 160 3.23 12.50 5.47
CA SER A 160 3.43 11.16 6.01
C SER A 160 2.14 10.72 6.70
N LEU A 161 1.42 9.79 6.08
CA LEU A 161 0.05 9.43 6.40
C LEU A 161 -0.10 7.93 6.53
N VAL A 162 -1.09 7.51 7.30
CA VAL A 162 -1.55 6.12 7.39
C VAL A 162 -3.06 6.11 7.18
N ASP A 163 -3.57 5.16 6.41
CA ASP A 163 -4.99 4.83 6.38
C ASP A 163 -5.31 3.90 7.56
N GLY A 164 -6.43 4.11 8.21
CA GLY A 164 -6.86 3.33 9.36
C GLY A 164 -8.38 3.17 9.38
#